data_4d2a9001be323964cac48a0a678faa32
#
_entry.id   4d2a9001be323964cac48a0a678faa32
#
_cell.length_a   1.000
_cell.length_b   1.000
_cell.length_c   1.000
_cell.angle_alpha   90.00
_cell.angle_beta   90.00
_cell.angle_gamma   90.00
#
_symmetry.space_group_name_H-M   'P 1'
#
loop_
_entity.id
_entity.type
_entity.pdbx_description
1 polymer ?
#
loop_
_entity_poly.entity_id
_entity_poly.type
_entity_poly.pdbx_seq_one_letter_code
_entity_poly.pdbx_strand_id
1 'polypeptide(L)'
;MHNIIVDRKHEAYEPLKAMQKLADNKRKTDKKGTQKGLHYIHYNGEIGRFEASDGRALLTFWWSPEELEGVRSALFEFKNGILTDSGESYYFPEFRRVIPEIGGEYNSYGERFENIYEITPYEFGQICPADYRLCTVLGNFGIAINGIYAGMVRDILPRFSFMALAVTENGGINTRDRAIMLHGGGMEYVIMPMISGWNQIPAEVPERLKRGA
;
A
#
# COMPACT_ATOMS: atom_id res chain seq x y z
N MET A 1 -3.50 0.58 27.69
CA MET A 1 -2.45 1.24 26.89
C MET A 1 -1.36 0.20 26.64
N HIS A 2 -1.14 -0.16 25.40
CA HIS A 2 -0.21 -1.21 25.00
C HIS A 2 1.06 -0.60 24.42
N ASN A 3 2.21 -1.15 24.78
CA ASN A 3 3.50 -0.82 24.18
C ASN A 3 4.17 -2.11 23.74
N ILE A 4 4.40 -2.24 22.42
CA ILE A 4 5.00 -3.43 21.84
C ILE A 4 6.37 -3.05 21.30
N ILE A 5 7.40 -3.76 21.73
CA ILE A 5 8.77 -3.58 21.24
C ILE A 5 8.92 -4.45 19.99
N VAL A 6 9.25 -3.83 18.87
CA VAL A 6 9.46 -4.50 17.58
C VAL A 6 10.92 -4.35 17.20
N ASP A 7 11.70 -5.42 17.32
CA ASP A 7 13.11 -5.44 16.92
C ASP A 7 13.25 -5.13 15.42
N ARG A 8 14.36 -4.50 15.02
CA ARG A 8 14.63 -4.15 13.61
C ARG A 8 14.69 -5.36 12.67
N LYS A 9 14.99 -6.55 13.21
CA LYS A 9 15.01 -7.80 12.44
C LYS A 9 13.64 -8.48 12.37
N HIS A 10 12.67 -8.02 13.15
CA HIS A 10 11.32 -8.56 13.15
C HIS A 10 10.60 -8.20 11.84
N GLU A 11 9.86 -9.14 11.29
CA GLU A 11 9.16 -8.96 10.00
C GLU A 11 8.19 -7.77 9.99
N ALA A 12 7.59 -7.40 11.14
CA ALA A 12 6.67 -6.29 11.26
C ALA A 12 7.35 -4.91 11.26
N TYR A 13 8.68 -4.83 11.46
CA TYR A 13 9.36 -3.55 11.65
C TYR A 13 9.22 -2.62 10.45
N GLU A 14 9.59 -3.08 9.26
CA GLU A 14 9.53 -2.24 8.05
C GLU A 14 8.09 -1.95 7.59
N PRO A 15 7.12 -2.91 7.64
CA PRO A 15 5.71 -2.59 7.42
C PRO A 15 5.18 -1.50 8.35
N LEU A 16 5.39 -1.59 9.66
CA LEU A 16 4.94 -0.58 10.62
C LEU A 16 5.59 0.78 10.38
N LYS A 17 6.88 0.80 10.03
CA LYS A 17 7.59 2.02 9.65
C LYS A 17 7.02 2.66 8.37
N ALA A 18 6.63 1.86 7.37
CA ALA A 18 5.97 2.35 6.17
C ALA A 18 4.56 2.90 6.49
N MET A 19 3.81 2.22 7.35
CA MET A 19 2.51 2.68 7.84
C MET A 19 2.61 4.01 8.58
N GLN A 20 3.63 4.17 9.44
CA GLN A 20 3.86 5.43 10.14
C GLN A 20 4.14 6.58 9.17
N LYS A 21 4.87 6.33 8.07
CA LYS A 21 5.08 7.35 7.01
C LYS A 21 3.76 7.81 6.38
N LEU A 22 2.80 6.90 6.14
CA LEU A 22 1.45 7.26 5.65
C LEU A 22 0.68 8.10 6.68
N ALA A 23 0.66 7.67 7.94
CA ALA A 23 0.01 8.41 9.03
C ALA A 23 0.62 9.81 9.20
N ASP A 24 1.94 9.93 9.15
CA ASP A 24 2.63 11.22 9.23
C ASP A 24 2.35 12.12 8.02
N ASN A 25 2.25 11.55 6.81
CA ASN A 25 1.85 12.30 5.62
C ASN A 25 0.44 12.86 5.77
N LYS A 26 -0.49 12.05 6.28
CA LYS A 26 -1.85 12.51 6.58
C LYS A 26 -1.86 13.62 7.62
N ARG A 27 -1.13 13.47 8.72
CA ARG A 27 -1.02 14.48 9.78
C ARG A 27 -0.53 15.83 9.24
N LYS A 28 0.42 15.82 8.30
CA LYS A 28 0.93 17.04 7.64
C LYS A 28 -0.09 17.68 6.69
N THR A 29 -0.92 16.89 6.03
CA THR A 29 -1.84 17.35 4.98
C THR A 29 -3.23 17.70 5.51
N ASP A 30 -3.69 17.06 6.57
CA ASP A 30 -5.00 17.32 7.22
C ASP A 30 -4.94 18.50 8.21
N LYS A 31 -4.71 19.70 7.70
CA LYS A 31 -4.58 20.91 8.53
C LYS A 31 -5.82 21.24 9.37
N LYS A 32 -6.99 20.74 8.97
CA LYS A 32 -8.27 20.97 9.67
C LYS A 32 -8.55 19.88 10.73
N GLY A 33 -7.77 18.79 10.75
CA GLY A 33 -7.98 17.67 11.66
C GLY A 33 -9.32 16.96 11.47
N THR A 34 -9.83 16.93 10.24
CA THR A 34 -11.14 16.35 9.92
C THR A 34 -11.14 14.83 9.88
N GLN A 35 -9.97 14.22 9.71
CA GLN A 35 -9.78 12.77 9.61
C GLN A 35 -8.69 12.29 10.57
N LYS A 36 -8.81 12.65 11.84
CA LYS A 36 -7.80 12.38 12.88
C LYS A 36 -7.45 10.89 13.03
N GLY A 37 -8.40 9.98 12.81
CA GLY A 37 -8.10 8.54 12.82
C GLY A 37 -7.00 8.14 11.86
N LEU A 38 -6.92 8.77 10.69
CA LEU A 38 -5.87 8.50 9.69
C LEU A 38 -4.48 9.07 10.08
N HIS A 39 -4.36 9.78 11.21
CA HIS A 39 -3.07 10.22 11.75
C HIS A 39 -2.32 9.12 12.50
N TYR A 40 -2.91 7.92 12.57
CA TYR A 40 -2.42 6.78 13.34
C TYR A 40 -2.40 5.52 12.48
N ILE A 41 -1.70 4.51 12.97
CA ILE A 41 -1.80 3.13 12.50
C ILE A 41 -2.98 2.51 13.24
N HIS A 42 -3.94 1.97 12.53
CA HIS A 42 -5.08 1.28 13.09
C HIS A 42 -4.80 -0.22 13.21
N TYR A 43 -5.13 -0.82 14.33
CA TYR A 43 -5.22 -2.27 14.50
C TYR A 43 -6.69 -2.70 14.48
N ASN A 44 -7.03 -3.54 13.52
CA ASN A 44 -8.33 -4.19 13.43
C ASN A 44 -8.21 -5.61 13.99
N GLY A 45 -8.55 -5.78 15.28
CA GLY A 45 -8.38 -7.04 15.98
C GLY A 45 -9.43 -8.10 15.61
N GLU A 46 -10.54 -7.72 14.95
CA GLU A 46 -11.51 -8.70 14.46
C GLU A 46 -10.92 -9.58 13.37
N ILE A 47 -9.96 -9.06 12.62
CA ILE A 47 -9.30 -9.75 11.51
C ILE A 47 -7.79 -9.86 11.71
N GLY A 48 -7.22 -9.37 12.81
CA GLY A 48 -5.78 -9.45 13.12
C GLY A 48 -4.91 -8.69 12.13
N ARG A 49 -5.28 -7.46 11.77
CA ARG A 49 -4.64 -6.69 10.71
C ARG A 49 -4.34 -5.25 11.12
N PHE A 50 -3.14 -4.78 10.83
CA PHE A 50 -2.80 -3.35 10.88
C PHE A 50 -3.12 -2.66 9.57
N GLU A 51 -3.53 -1.40 9.66
CA GLU A 51 -3.97 -0.57 8.53
C GLU A 51 -3.49 0.87 8.71
N ALA A 52 -2.99 1.48 7.64
CA ALA A 52 -2.68 2.92 7.63
C ALA A 52 -3.00 3.53 6.27
N SER A 53 -3.54 4.74 6.27
CA SER A 53 -3.90 5.44 5.04
C SER A 53 -3.73 6.94 5.19
N ASP A 54 -3.43 7.62 4.09
CA ASP A 54 -3.52 9.08 4.02
C ASP A 54 -4.71 9.58 3.16
N GLY A 55 -5.57 8.64 2.72
CA GLY A 55 -6.71 8.88 1.85
C GLY A 55 -6.40 8.78 0.36
N ARG A 56 -5.13 8.53 -0.04
CA ARG A 56 -4.69 8.31 -1.42
C ARG A 56 -3.92 7.01 -1.60
N ALA A 57 -3.36 6.50 -0.52
CA ALA A 57 -2.77 5.19 -0.44
C ALA A 57 -3.20 4.51 0.86
N LEU A 58 -3.29 3.19 0.83
CA LEU A 58 -3.61 2.33 1.97
C LEU A 58 -2.59 1.20 2.01
N LEU A 59 -1.96 1.01 3.17
CA LEU A 59 -1.14 -0.15 3.45
C LEU A 59 -1.81 -0.98 4.53
N THR A 60 -1.96 -2.28 4.29
CA THR A 60 -2.41 -3.26 5.27
C THR A 60 -1.29 -4.25 5.55
N PHE A 61 -1.27 -4.80 6.76
CA PHE A 61 -0.33 -5.83 7.17
C PHE A 61 -0.98 -6.80 8.16
N TRP A 62 -1.00 -8.07 7.80
CA TRP A 62 -1.51 -9.14 8.63
C TRP A 62 -0.49 -9.53 9.69
N TRP A 63 -0.75 -9.12 10.92
CA TRP A 63 0.04 -9.45 12.09
C TRP A 63 -0.80 -9.28 13.34
N SER A 64 -0.83 -10.30 14.18
CA SER A 64 -1.60 -10.32 15.42
C SER A 64 -0.67 -10.68 16.58
N PRO A 65 0.00 -9.69 17.18
CA PRO A 65 0.86 -9.94 18.33
C PRO A 65 0.05 -10.34 19.58
N GLU A 66 0.63 -11.21 20.41
CA GLU A 66 -0.03 -11.73 21.62
C GLU A 66 -0.46 -10.60 22.58
N GLU A 67 0.29 -9.50 22.63
CA GLU A 67 0.00 -8.34 23.46
C GLU A 67 -1.31 -7.64 23.09
N LEU A 68 -1.86 -7.93 21.91
CA LEU A 68 -3.14 -7.39 21.42
C LEU A 68 -4.27 -8.44 21.43
N GLU A 69 -4.07 -9.58 22.09
CA GLU A 69 -5.15 -10.56 22.25
C GLU A 69 -6.36 -9.93 22.95
N GLY A 70 -7.54 -10.09 22.36
CA GLY A 70 -8.79 -9.49 22.85
C GLY A 70 -9.00 -8.01 22.52
N VAL A 71 -8.03 -7.33 21.95
CA VAL A 71 -8.18 -5.94 21.48
C VAL A 71 -8.95 -5.94 20.16
N ARG A 72 -10.15 -5.35 20.13
CA ARG A 72 -10.97 -5.28 18.91
C ARG A 72 -10.51 -4.19 17.96
N SER A 73 -10.12 -3.04 18.48
CA SER A 73 -9.68 -1.89 17.70
C SER A 73 -8.81 -0.97 18.55
N ALA A 74 -7.71 -0.51 18.00
CA ALA A 74 -6.84 0.47 18.67
C ALA A 74 -6.06 1.31 17.64
N LEU A 75 -5.63 2.50 18.05
CA LEU A 75 -4.84 3.41 17.24
C LEU A 75 -3.42 3.52 17.82
N PHE A 76 -2.42 3.35 16.96
CA PHE A 76 -1.02 3.27 17.36
C PHE A 76 -0.13 4.30 16.65
N GLU A 77 0.98 4.64 17.29
CA GLU A 77 2.13 5.29 16.67
C GLU A 77 3.33 4.33 16.72
N PHE A 78 4.13 4.30 15.64
CA PHE A 78 5.35 3.51 15.58
C PHE A 78 6.58 4.41 15.51
N LYS A 79 7.38 4.44 16.58
CA LYS A 79 8.59 5.26 16.65
C LYS A 79 9.72 4.47 17.32
N ASN A 80 10.89 4.51 16.74
CA ASN A 80 12.12 3.91 17.30
C ASN A 80 11.99 2.42 17.65
N GLY A 81 11.19 1.66 16.90
CA GLY A 81 10.97 0.23 17.19
C GLY A 81 9.93 -0.02 18.28
N ILE A 82 9.18 0.98 18.69
CA ILE A 82 8.12 0.83 19.70
C ILE A 82 6.79 1.21 19.04
N LEU A 83 5.86 0.26 19.08
CA LEU A 83 4.46 0.47 18.71
C LEU A 83 3.70 0.86 19.98
N THR A 84 3.27 2.09 20.07
CA THR A 84 2.63 2.69 21.25
C THR A 84 1.16 2.93 20.99
N ASP A 85 0.28 2.41 21.84
CA ASP A 85 -1.14 2.72 21.84
C ASP A 85 -1.32 4.21 22.15
N SER A 86 -2.00 4.92 21.25
CA SER A 86 -2.23 6.36 21.38
C SER A 86 -3.22 6.71 22.50
N GLY A 87 -4.05 5.76 22.94
CA GLY A 87 -5.17 5.99 23.84
C GLY A 87 -6.32 6.78 23.22
N GLU A 88 -6.25 7.07 21.94
CA GLU A 88 -7.27 7.83 21.20
C GLU A 88 -8.34 6.89 20.63
N SER A 89 -9.56 7.40 20.51
CA SER A 89 -10.73 6.66 20.00
C SER A 89 -11.33 7.31 18.75
N TYR A 90 -10.48 7.89 17.90
CA TYR A 90 -10.97 8.48 16.65
C TYR A 90 -11.47 7.40 15.69
N TYR A 91 -12.51 7.73 14.96
CA TYR A 91 -13.02 6.87 13.90
C TYR A 91 -11.94 6.63 12.83
N PHE A 92 -11.68 5.36 12.53
CA PHE A 92 -10.87 4.94 11.41
C PHE A 92 -11.79 4.36 10.33
N PRO A 93 -11.71 4.84 9.08
CA PRO A 93 -12.60 4.38 8.01
C PRO A 93 -12.46 2.87 7.76
N GLU A 94 -13.55 2.20 7.44
CA GLU A 94 -13.53 0.82 7.00
C GLU A 94 -13.02 0.74 5.56
N PHE A 95 -11.80 0.19 5.37
CA PHE A 95 -11.18 0.08 4.05
C PHE A 95 -11.52 -1.20 3.28
N ARG A 96 -12.32 -2.08 3.85
CA ARG A 96 -12.72 -3.33 3.17
C ARG A 96 -13.32 -3.08 1.78
N ARG A 97 -14.02 -1.96 1.62
CA ARG A 97 -14.67 -1.56 0.36
C ARG A 97 -13.73 -0.94 -0.68
N VAL A 98 -12.53 -0.55 -0.28
CA VAL A 98 -11.55 0.09 -1.19
C VAL A 98 -10.40 -0.83 -1.55
N ILE A 99 -10.26 -1.97 -0.87
CA ILE A 99 -9.30 -3.01 -1.25
C ILE A 99 -9.93 -3.81 -2.40
N PRO A 100 -9.33 -3.81 -3.60
CA PRO A 100 -9.86 -4.57 -4.73
C PRO A 100 -9.87 -6.08 -4.47
N GLU A 101 -10.94 -6.75 -4.83
CA GLU A 101 -10.95 -8.22 -4.90
C GLU A 101 -10.24 -8.68 -6.17
N ILE A 102 -9.26 -9.58 -6.01
CA ILE A 102 -8.51 -10.14 -7.13
C ILE A 102 -9.22 -11.42 -7.62
N GLY A 103 -9.43 -11.52 -8.93
CA GLY A 103 -10.03 -12.70 -9.53
C GLY A 103 -11.53 -12.86 -9.29
N GLY A 104 -12.19 -11.80 -8.78
CA GLY A 104 -13.64 -11.75 -8.60
C GLY A 104 -14.42 -11.65 -9.90
N GLU A 105 -15.73 -11.46 -9.79
CA GLU A 105 -16.58 -11.17 -10.94
C GLU A 105 -16.34 -9.73 -11.47
N TYR A 106 -16.68 -9.52 -12.75
CA TYR A 106 -16.69 -8.18 -13.32
C TYR A 106 -17.71 -7.31 -12.62
N ASN A 107 -17.31 -6.10 -12.25
CA ASN A 107 -18.23 -5.13 -11.64
C ASN A 107 -19.22 -4.57 -12.70
N SER A 108 -20.12 -3.69 -12.26
CA SER A 108 -21.12 -3.07 -13.14
C SER A 108 -20.53 -2.21 -14.29
N TYR A 109 -19.23 -1.96 -14.26
CA TYR A 109 -18.49 -1.23 -15.32
C TYR A 109 -17.72 -2.19 -16.24
N GLY A 110 -17.90 -3.52 -16.10
CA GLY A 110 -17.21 -4.52 -16.90
C GLY A 110 -15.70 -4.61 -16.56
N GLU A 111 -15.34 -4.45 -15.29
CA GLU A 111 -13.96 -4.48 -14.82
C GLU A 111 -13.80 -5.44 -13.63
N ARG A 112 -12.66 -6.09 -13.53
CA ARG A 112 -12.22 -6.85 -12.35
C ARG A 112 -10.72 -6.63 -12.14
N PHE A 113 -10.22 -6.92 -10.94
CA PHE A 113 -8.78 -6.86 -10.66
C PHE A 113 -8.15 -8.21 -10.95
N GLU A 114 -7.04 -8.17 -11.67
CA GLU A 114 -6.22 -9.35 -11.97
C GLU A 114 -4.76 -9.11 -11.59
N ASN A 115 -4.07 -10.19 -11.24
CA ASN A 115 -2.62 -10.18 -11.09
C ASN A 115 -1.98 -10.10 -12.47
N ILE A 116 -1.53 -8.94 -12.86
CA ILE A 116 -1.00 -8.70 -14.21
C ILE A 116 0.52 -8.82 -14.25
N TYR A 117 1.18 -8.54 -13.12
CA TYR A 117 2.62 -8.47 -13.07
C TYR A 117 3.15 -9.15 -11.83
N GLU A 118 4.01 -10.16 -12.02
CA GLU A 118 4.76 -10.79 -10.94
C GLU A 118 5.97 -9.92 -10.57
N ILE A 119 6.05 -9.53 -9.30
CA ILE A 119 7.15 -8.74 -8.76
C ILE A 119 8.19 -9.70 -8.20
N THR A 120 9.29 -9.92 -8.91
CA THR A 120 10.35 -10.79 -8.41
C THR A 120 11.38 -9.99 -7.60
N PRO A 121 11.79 -10.46 -6.42
CA PRO A 121 12.82 -9.81 -5.62
C PRO A 121 14.15 -9.63 -6.38
N TYR A 122 14.46 -10.52 -7.29
CA TYR A 122 15.69 -10.50 -8.07
C TYR A 122 15.79 -9.29 -9.02
N GLU A 123 14.67 -8.88 -9.61
CA GLU A 123 14.63 -7.70 -10.50
C GLU A 123 14.84 -6.40 -9.76
N PHE A 124 14.65 -6.38 -8.45
CA PHE A 124 14.78 -5.20 -7.60
C PHE A 124 16.19 -4.92 -7.10
N GLY A 125 17.12 -5.88 -7.18
CA GLY A 125 18.39 -5.80 -6.44
C GLY A 125 19.48 -4.91 -7.02
N GLN A 126 19.53 -4.59 -8.31
CA GLN A 126 20.83 -4.23 -8.88
C GLN A 126 21.06 -2.83 -9.44
N ILE A 127 20.06 -2.03 -9.82
CA ILE A 127 20.41 -0.84 -10.64
C ILE A 127 19.66 0.46 -10.28
N CYS A 128 18.54 0.45 -9.61
CA CYS A 128 17.75 1.68 -9.36
C CYS A 128 17.18 1.73 -7.95
N PRO A 129 16.93 2.93 -7.40
CA PRO A 129 16.13 3.08 -6.20
C PRO A 129 14.79 2.37 -6.34
N ALA A 130 14.29 1.72 -5.29
CA ALA A 130 13.07 0.93 -5.34
C ALA A 130 11.83 1.76 -5.77
N ASP A 131 11.79 3.02 -5.37
CA ASP A 131 10.78 3.99 -5.76
C ASP A 131 10.77 4.27 -7.27
N TYR A 132 11.96 4.43 -7.88
CA TYR A 132 12.08 4.61 -9.33
C TYR A 132 11.56 3.40 -10.11
N ARG A 133 11.85 2.18 -9.61
CA ARG A 133 11.37 0.96 -10.26
C ARG A 133 9.87 0.81 -10.26
N LEU A 134 9.23 1.04 -9.10
CA LEU A 134 7.78 1.00 -9.06
C LEU A 134 7.19 2.00 -10.06
N CYS A 135 7.70 3.22 -10.10
CA CYS A 135 7.27 4.23 -11.08
C CYS A 135 7.52 3.76 -12.52
N THR A 136 8.65 3.08 -12.80
CA THR A 136 8.96 2.58 -14.14
C THR A 136 8.03 1.44 -14.54
N VAL A 137 7.79 0.47 -13.66
CA VAL A 137 6.84 -0.64 -13.93
C VAL A 137 5.45 -0.09 -14.20
N LEU A 138 4.95 0.77 -13.35
CA LEU A 138 3.64 1.40 -13.54
C LEU A 138 3.58 2.24 -14.82
N GLY A 139 4.69 2.91 -15.18
CA GLY A 139 4.82 3.64 -16.43
C GLY A 139 4.65 2.77 -17.68
N ASN A 140 5.07 1.49 -17.63
CA ASN A 140 4.86 0.54 -18.73
C ASN A 140 3.38 0.28 -19.01
N PHE A 141 2.54 0.37 -17.99
CA PHE A 141 1.09 0.23 -18.11
C PHE A 141 0.38 1.57 -18.33
N GLY A 142 1.12 2.66 -18.57
CA GLY A 142 0.55 3.99 -18.72
C GLY A 142 0.01 4.59 -17.41
N ILE A 143 0.45 4.09 -16.27
CA ILE A 143 -0.01 4.51 -14.95
C ILE A 143 0.98 5.48 -14.34
N ALA A 144 0.51 6.63 -13.89
CA ALA A 144 1.29 7.58 -13.11
C ALA A 144 0.88 7.54 -11.64
N ILE A 145 1.86 7.48 -10.74
CA ILE A 145 1.66 7.65 -9.29
C ILE A 145 2.54 8.79 -8.78
N ASN A 146 2.15 9.35 -7.64
CA ASN A 146 3.06 10.25 -6.94
C ASN A 146 4.20 9.43 -6.34
N GLY A 147 5.45 9.76 -6.72
CA GLY A 147 6.67 9.06 -6.28
C GLY A 147 6.86 9.00 -4.76
N ILE A 148 6.19 9.89 -4.01
CA ILE A 148 6.18 9.85 -2.55
C ILE A 148 5.63 8.51 -2.02
N TYR A 149 4.63 7.93 -2.70
CA TYR A 149 4.03 6.65 -2.31
C TYR A 149 4.93 5.46 -2.62
N ALA A 150 5.68 5.51 -3.71
CA ALA A 150 6.71 4.51 -3.99
C ALA A 150 7.82 4.57 -2.93
N GLY A 151 8.27 5.78 -2.58
CA GLY A 151 9.29 6.00 -1.55
C GLY A 151 8.87 5.56 -0.14
N MET A 152 7.58 5.66 0.20
CA MET A 152 7.06 5.23 1.50
C MET A 152 7.22 3.72 1.72
N VAL A 153 7.07 2.91 0.68
CA VAL A 153 7.13 1.44 0.75
C VAL A 153 8.44 0.86 0.24
N ARG A 154 9.44 1.68 -0.06
CA ARG A 154 10.72 1.24 -0.62
C ARG A 154 11.33 0.06 0.10
N ASP A 155 11.36 0.11 1.43
CA ASP A 155 12.04 -0.90 2.26
C ASP A 155 11.26 -2.24 2.30
N ILE A 156 9.97 -2.23 1.98
CA ILE A 156 9.10 -3.42 1.91
C ILE A 156 8.74 -3.84 0.50
N LEU A 157 9.10 -3.05 -0.52
CA LEU A 157 8.75 -3.32 -1.90
C LEU A 157 9.18 -4.72 -2.39
N PRO A 158 10.37 -5.25 -2.01
CA PRO A 158 10.79 -6.60 -2.37
C PRO A 158 9.95 -7.74 -1.76
N ARG A 159 9.08 -7.44 -0.81
CA ARG A 159 8.20 -8.43 -0.17
C ARG A 159 6.88 -8.62 -0.90
N PHE A 160 6.51 -7.70 -1.80
CA PHE A 160 5.35 -7.88 -2.65
C PHE A 160 5.65 -8.88 -3.76
N SER A 161 4.70 -9.76 -4.04
CA SER A 161 4.85 -10.80 -5.05
C SER A 161 4.16 -10.43 -6.36
N PHE A 162 3.06 -9.68 -6.28
CA PHE A 162 2.23 -9.37 -7.45
C PHE A 162 1.73 -7.93 -7.42
N MET A 163 1.48 -7.42 -8.62
CA MET A 163 0.74 -6.19 -8.86
C MET A 163 -0.58 -6.53 -9.56
N ALA A 164 -1.68 -6.10 -8.97
CA ALA A 164 -3.01 -6.24 -9.54
C ALA A 164 -3.50 -4.90 -10.11
N LEU A 165 -4.05 -4.95 -11.30
CA LEU A 165 -4.65 -3.82 -12.01
C LEU A 165 -6.09 -4.15 -12.42
N ALA A 166 -6.91 -3.12 -12.61
CA ALA A 166 -8.25 -3.29 -13.13
C ALA A 166 -8.20 -3.64 -14.63
N VAL A 167 -8.83 -4.75 -15.00
CA VAL A 167 -8.93 -5.26 -16.37
C VAL A 167 -10.38 -5.19 -16.82
N THR A 168 -10.59 -4.74 -18.05
CA THR A 168 -11.91 -4.74 -18.69
C THR A 168 -12.22 -6.10 -19.32
N GLU A 169 -13.51 -6.40 -19.56
CA GLU A 169 -13.95 -7.63 -20.25
C GLU A 169 -13.27 -7.87 -21.60
N ASN A 170 -12.83 -6.79 -22.26
CA ASN A 170 -12.11 -6.84 -23.53
C ASN A 170 -10.59 -7.01 -23.36
N GLY A 171 -10.11 -7.27 -22.14
CA GLY A 171 -8.68 -7.45 -21.82
C GLY A 171 -7.87 -6.16 -21.78
N GLY A 172 -8.52 -4.98 -21.82
CA GLY A 172 -7.86 -3.69 -21.67
C GLY A 172 -7.59 -3.37 -20.20
N ILE A 173 -6.43 -2.77 -19.91
CA ILE A 173 -6.08 -2.32 -18.56
C ILE A 173 -6.67 -0.92 -18.34
N ASN A 174 -7.44 -0.74 -17.26
CA ASN A 174 -7.88 0.58 -16.85
C ASN A 174 -6.80 1.26 -15.99
N THR A 175 -6.11 2.22 -16.61
CA THR A 175 -4.95 2.90 -16.00
C THR A 175 -5.27 4.29 -15.45
N ARG A 176 -6.50 4.79 -15.64
CA ARG A 176 -6.77 6.22 -15.41
C ARG A 176 -7.34 6.56 -14.06
N ASP A 177 -8.25 5.77 -13.55
CA ASP A 177 -9.08 6.10 -12.39
C ASP A 177 -9.25 4.97 -11.38
N ARG A 178 -8.60 3.83 -11.60
CA ARG A 178 -8.69 2.68 -10.72
C ARG A 178 -7.43 2.55 -9.86
N ALA A 179 -7.65 2.12 -8.62
CA ALA A 179 -6.56 1.84 -7.71
C ALA A 179 -5.62 0.77 -8.27
N ILE A 180 -4.37 0.85 -7.89
CA ILE A 180 -3.35 -0.15 -8.14
C ILE A 180 -3.14 -0.89 -6.84
N MET A 181 -2.98 -2.20 -6.86
CA MET A 181 -2.68 -2.97 -5.67
C MET A 181 -1.40 -3.78 -5.83
N LEU A 182 -0.48 -3.61 -4.89
CA LEU A 182 0.64 -4.51 -4.68
C LEU A 182 0.26 -5.46 -3.55
N HIS A 183 0.49 -6.76 -3.69
CA HIS A 183 0.23 -7.72 -2.63
C HIS A 183 1.31 -8.79 -2.52
N GLY A 184 1.50 -9.33 -1.33
CA GLY A 184 2.51 -10.32 -0.97
C GLY A 184 3.09 -10.07 0.42
N GLY A 185 3.78 -11.05 0.98
CA GLY A 185 4.39 -10.94 2.30
C GLY A 185 3.43 -10.58 3.43
N GLY A 186 2.16 -10.98 3.34
CA GLY A 186 1.12 -10.61 4.30
C GLY A 186 0.70 -9.14 4.25
N MET A 187 0.92 -8.46 3.11
CA MET A 187 0.61 -7.05 2.92
C MET A 187 -0.21 -6.81 1.67
N GLU A 188 -1.00 -5.74 1.72
CA GLU A 188 -1.66 -5.15 0.56
C GLU A 188 -1.34 -3.65 0.56
N TYR A 189 -0.87 -3.15 -0.57
CA TYR A 189 -0.63 -1.73 -0.74
C TYR A 189 -1.44 -1.20 -1.91
N VAL A 190 -2.50 -0.46 -1.62
CA VAL A 190 -3.40 0.13 -2.60
C VAL A 190 -3.01 1.58 -2.82
N ILE A 191 -2.82 1.98 -4.08
CA ILE A 191 -2.41 3.33 -4.45
C ILE A 191 -3.40 3.87 -5.47
N MET A 192 -3.88 5.10 -5.26
CA MET A 192 -4.67 5.81 -6.26
C MET A 192 -3.75 6.43 -7.31
N PRO A 193 -4.00 6.20 -8.60
CA PRO A 193 -3.24 6.82 -9.67
C PRO A 193 -3.44 8.33 -9.71
N MET A 194 -2.50 9.03 -10.31
CA MET A 194 -2.64 10.46 -10.59
C MET A 194 -3.38 10.65 -11.91
N ILE A 195 -4.46 11.42 -11.87
CA ILE A 195 -5.11 11.93 -13.06
C ILE A 195 -4.27 13.12 -13.55
N SER A 196 -3.31 12.88 -14.39
CA SER A 196 -2.53 13.98 -15.01
C SER A 196 -2.21 13.67 -16.46
N GLY A 197 -2.22 14.70 -17.27
CA GLY A 197 -1.82 14.63 -18.68
C GLY A 197 -0.30 14.33 -18.82
N TRP A 198 0.14 13.19 -18.36
CA TRP A 198 1.50 12.72 -18.49
C TRP A 198 1.74 12.22 -19.92
N ASN A 199 2.09 13.15 -20.81
CA ASN A 199 2.65 12.84 -22.12
C ASN A 199 4.16 12.59 -22.09
N GLN A 200 4.76 12.42 -20.89
CA GLN A 200 6.20 12.24 -20.72
C GLN A 200 6.52 11.09 -19.76
N ILE A 201 6.19 9.87 -20.20
CA ILE A 201 6.83 8.68 -19.65
C ILE A 201 8.19 8.57 -20.35
N PRO A 202 9.32 8.47 -19.65
CA PRO A 202 10.61 8.24 -20.29
C PRO A 202 10.53 7.01 -21.18
N ALA A 203 10.85 7.17 -22.46
CA ALA A 203 10.67 6.15 -23.50
C ALA A 203 11.59 4.92 -23.36
N GLU A 204 12.43 4.85 -22.34
CA GLU A 204 13.42 3.78 -22.17
C GLU A 204 13.09 2.89 -20.98
N VAL A 205 12.14 1.99 -21.19
CA VAL A 205 12.00 0.83 -20.32
C VAL A 205 12.91 -0.28 -20.85
N PRO A 206 13.81 -0.83 -20.03
CA PRO A 206 14.61 -1.97 -20.43
C PRO A 206 13.73 -3.10 -20.98
N GLU A 207 14.08 -3.66 -22.12
CA GLU A 207 13.30 -4.72 -22.82
C GLU A 207 12.97 -5.92 -21.94
N ARG A 208 13.83 -6.21 -20.93
CA ARG A 208 13.62 -7.27 -19.94
C ARG A 208 12.37 -7.05 -19.05
N LEU A 209 11.86 -5.81 -18.92
CA LEU A 209 10.65 -5.50 -18.17
C LEU A 209 9.39 -5.55 -19.05
N LYS A 210 9.55 -5.69 -20.37
CA LYS A 210 8.46 -5.84 -21.34
C LYS A 210 7.92 -7.27 -21.45
N ARG A 211 8.53 -8.25 -20.76
CA ARG A 211 8.19 -9.68 -20.87
C ARG A 211 7.04 -10.12 -19.95
N GLY A 212 6.16 -9.27 -19.56
CA GLY A 212 4.98 -9.59 -18.77
C GLY A 212 3.69 -8.97 -19.31
N ALA A 213 3.68 -8.49 -20.53
CA ALA A 213 2.49 -8.03 -21.23
C ALA A 213 2.04 -9.02 -22.27
#